data_82d035e7e34e7689a49a6b9e0ce909dc
#
_entry.id   82d035e7e34e7689a49a6b9e0ce909dc
#
_cell.length_a   1.000
_cell.length_b   1.000
_cell.length_c   1.000
_cell.angle_alpha   90.00
_cell.angle_beta   90.00
_cell.angle_gamma   90.00
#
_symmetry.space_group_name_H-M   'P 1'
#
loop_
_entity.id
_entity.type
_entity.pdbx_description
1 polymer ?
#
loop_
_entity_poly.entity_id
_entity_poly.type
_entity_poly.pdbx_seq_one_letter_code
_entity_poly.pdbx_strand_id
1 'polypeptide(L)'
;KNNYSEAFVEVDLNLIGQLEKSVVKMTLYDDSKPLSVVELVGKDELHTSINVKEPKLWSAESPNLYHLVIEIIKNDVLVEVCKQVVGIREFKIIDGIMCINGKRIVFHGVNRHEFSPKTGRVISYEETKKDLQIMKANNIN
;
A
#
# COMPACT_ATOMS: atom_id res chain seq x y z
N LYS A 1 1.72 -14.44 14.96
CA LYS A 1 1.68 -15.80 15.53
C LYS A 1 1.33 -16.89 14.51
N ASN A 2 0.74 -16.56 13.38
CA ASN A 2 0.25 -17.52 12.37
C ASN A 2 1.19 -17.70 11.19
N ASN A 3 2.49 -17.57 11.39
CA ASN A 3 3.49 -17.80 10.32
C ASN A 3 3.14 -17.11 8.99
N TYR A 4 2.52 -15.91 9.07
CA TYR A 4 2.07 -15.07 7.91
C TYR A 4 0.98 -15.69 7.04
N SER A 5 0.23 -16.67 7.55
CA SER A 5 -0.91 -17.26 6.83
C SER A 5 -2.14 -16.34 6.77
N GLU A 6 -2.16 -15.29 7.57
CA GLU A 6 -3.22 -14.28 7.59
C GLU A 6 -2.63 -12.88 7.78
N ALA A 7 -3.26 -11.91 7.15
CA ALA A 7 -3.02 -10.49 7.35
C ALA A 7 -4.33 -9.71 7.42
N PHE A 8 -4.27 -8.56 8.07
CA PHE A 8 -5.40 -7.64 8.17
C PHE A 8 -5.00 -6.31 7.57
N VAL A 9 -5.82 -5.80 6.66
CA VAL A 9 -5.71 -4.44 6.13
C VAL A 9 -6.70 -3.58 6.90
N GLU A 10 -6.18 -2.79 7.84
CA GLU A 10 -6.96 -1.82 8.59
C GLU A 10 -7.16 -0.58 7.74
N VAL A 11 -8.40 -0.11 7.64
CA VAL A 11 -8.77 1.06 6.84
C VAL A 11 -9.52 2.04 7.72
N ASP A 12 -8.92 3.22 7.87
CA ASP A 12 -9.53 4.37 8.54
C ASP A 12 -9.83 5.44 7.48
N LEU A 13 -11.09 5.87 7.41
CA LEU A 13 -11.54 6.89 6.47
C LEU A 13 -12.18 8.05 7.21
N ASN A 14 -11.79 9.26 6.84
CA ASN A 14 -12.45 10.49 7.21
C ASN A 14 -13.14 11.06 5.98
N LEU A 15 -14.46 11.10 5.99
CA LEU A 15 -15.28 11.60 4.91
C LEU A 15 -15.79 13.01 5.24
N ILE A 16 -15.71 13.90 4.26
CA ILE A 16 -16.16 15.28 4.41
C ILE A 16 -17.27 15.56 3.39
N GLY A 17 -18.41 16.03 3.86
CA GLY A 17 -19.53 16.40 2.98
C GLY A 17 -20.88 15.95 3.49
N GLN A 18 -21.86 15.93 2.59
CA GLN A 18 -23.20 15.44 2.89
C GLN A 18 -23.25 13.92 2.67
N LEU A 19 -23.20 13.16 3.73
CA LEU A 19 -23.08 11.69 3.70
C LEU A 19 -24.43 10.96 3.77
N GLU A 20 -25.52 11.69 3.86
CA GLU A 20 -26.87 11.10 3.87
C GLU A 20 -27.11 10.25 2.62
N LYS A 21 -27.62 9.03 2.83
CA LYS A 21 -27.86 8.04 1.76
C LYS A 21 -26.60 7.70 0.94
N SER A 22 -25.44 7.77 1.54
CA SER A 22 -24.20 7.31 0.92
C SER A 22 -23.78 5.93 1.42
N VAL A 23 -23.12 5.19 0.55
CA VAL A 23 -22.48 3.90 0.83
C VAL A 23 -21.01 4.02 0.42
N VAL A 24 -20.14 3.52 1.26
CA VAL A 24 -18.71 3.37 0.95
C VAL A 24 -18.45 1.90 0.68
N LYS A 25 -18.09 1.61 -0.56
CA LYS A 25 -17.72 0.27 -1.00
C LYS A 25 -16.20 0.17 -1.15
N MET A 26 -15.61 -0.78 -0.48
CA MET A 26 -14.17 -1.04 -0.51
C MET A 26 -13.92 -2.42 -1.11
N THR A 27 -13.12 -2.48 -2.17
CA THR A 27 -12.75 -3.73 -2.81
C THR A 27 -11.23 -3.87 -2.82
N LEU A 28 -10.74 -4.94 -2.20
CA LEU A 28 -9.32 -5.29 -2.23
C LEU A 28 -9.07 -6.25 -3.40
N TYR A 29 -8.11 -5.89 -4.27
CA TYR A 29 -7.73 -6.66 -5.45
C TYR A 29 -6.30 -7.21 -5.32
N ASP A 30 -6.11 -8.45 -5.77
CA ASP A 30 -4.82 -9.03 -6.17
C ASP A 30 -4.75 -8.96 -7.69
N ASP A 31 -3.94 -8.05 -8.23
CA ASP A 31 -3.98 -7.64 -9.65
C ASP A 31 -5.39 -7.19 -10.07
N SER A 32 -6.05 -7.97 -10.92
CA SER A 32 -7.43 -7.72 -11.37
C SER A 32 -8.49 -8.56 -10.65
N LYS A 33 -8.08 -9.47 -9.75
CA LYS A 33 -8.98 -10.39 -9.05
C LYS A 33 -9.46 -9.78 -7.74
N PRO A 34 -10.76 -9.56 -7.53
CA PRO A 34 -11.28 -9.12 -6.24
C PRO A 34 -11.11 -10.24 -5.21
N LEU A 35 -10.53 -9.91 -4.06
CA LEU A 35 -10.35 -10.82 -2.92
C LEU A 35 -11.42 -10.62 -1.86
N SER A 36 -11.79 -9.37 -1.61
CA SER A 36 -12.75 -9.02 -0.58
C SER A 36 -13.48 -7.74 -0.96
N VAL A 37 -14.76 -7.68 -0.60
CA VAL A 37 -15.61 -6.49 -0.74
C VAL A 37 -16.24 -6.20 0.61
N VAL A 38 -16.15 -4.95 1.04
CA VAL A 38 -16.79 -4.43 2.25
C VAL A 38 -17.64 -3.23 1.87
N GLU A 39 -18.88 -3.19 2.35
CA GLU A 39 -19.78 -2.05 2.15
C GLU A 39 -20.21 -1.51 3.51
N LEU A 40 -20.09 -0.21 3.70
CA LEU A 40 -20.45 0.50 4.91
C LEU A 40 -21.35 1.68 4.59
N VAL A 41 -22.26 2.00 5.49
CA VAL A 41 -23.06 3.24 5.39
C VAL A 41 -22.11 4.43 5.60
N GLY A 42 -22.22 5.44 4.75
CA GLY A 42 -21.39 6.64 4.84
C GLY A 42 -21.59 7.40 6.16
N LYS A 43 -20.47 7.66 6.82
CA LYS A 43 -20.35 8.45 8.07
C LYS A 43 -19.05 9.23 8.01
N ASP A 44 -18.94 10.28 8.84
CA ASP A 44 -17.76 11.14 8.91
C ASP A 44 -16.49 10.32 9.19
N GLU A 45 -16.57 9.34 10.07
CA GLU A 45 -15.47 8.43 10.41
C GLU A 45 -15.92 6.98 10.20
N LEU A 46 -15.11 6.24 9.43
CA LEU A 46 -15.30 4.81 9.19
C LEU A 46 -14.03 4.06 9.51
N HIS A 47 -14.18 2.95 10.20
CA HIS A 47 -13.12 1.99 10.46
C HIS A 47 -13.55 0.60 10.01
N THR A 48 -12.68 -0.11 9.32
CA THR A 48 -12.91 -1.51 8.94
C THR A 48 -11.60 -2.28 8.82
N SER A 49 -11.69 -3.60 8.92
CA SER A 49 -10.58 -4.53 8.79
C SER A 49 -10.89 -5.56 7.72
N ILE A 50 -10.00 -5.69 6.73
CA ILE A 50 -10.12 -6.64 5.64
C ILE A 50 -9.14 -7.79 5.88
N ASN A 51 -9.65 -9.00 6.11
CA ASN A 51 -8.82 -10.19 6.28
C ASN A 51 -8.34 -10.71 4.91
N VAL A 52 -7.03 -10.95 4.80
CA VAL A 52 -6.39 -11.57 3.64
C VAL A 52 -5.77 -12.89 4.08
N LYS A 53 -6.29 -13.99 3.56
CA LYS A 53 -5.76 -15.34 3.80
C LYS A 53 -4.65 -15.64 2.82
N GLU A 54 -3.59 -16.32 3.30
CA GLU A 54 -2.41 -16.68 2.52
C GLU A 54 -1.88 -15.50 1.69
N PRO A 55 -1.56 -14.35 2.34
CA PRO A 55 -1.18 -13.15 1.63
C PRO A 55 0.16 -13.32 0.89
N LYS A 56 0.26 -12.77 -0.31
CA LYS A 56 1.52 -12.54 -0.98
C LYS A 56 2.26 -11.42 -0.26
N LEU A 57 3.26 -11.78 0.53
CA LEU A 57 4.01 -10.80 1.31
C LEU A 57 4.90 -9.94 0.41
N TRP A 58 5.01 -8.67 0.78
CA TRP A 58 5.93 -7.75 0.13
C TRP A 58 7.35 -7.93 0.68
N SER A 59 8.34 -7.99 -0.20
CA SER A 59 9.76 -7.81 0.13
C SER A 59 10.44 -7.01 -0.98
N ALA A 60 11.69 -6.58 -0.75
CA ALA A 60 12.45 -5.86 -1.77
C ALA A 60 12.73 -6.71 -3.03
N GLU A 61 12.82 -8.03 -2.87
CA GLU A 61 13.02 -9.00 -3.97
C GLU A 61 11.70 -9.40 -4.64
N SER A 62 10.61 -9.40 -3.86
CA SER A 62 9.27 -9.76 -4.33
C SER A 62 8.26 -8.71 -3.87
N PRO A 63 8.20 -7.55 -4.57
CA PRO A 63 7.38 -6.41 -4.16
C PRO A 63 5.90 -6.61 -4.50
N ASN A 64 5.29 -7.67 -3.92
CA ASN A 64 3.87 -7.97 -4.13
C ASN A 64 3.00 -6.85 -3.59
N LEU A 65 2.06 -6.38 -4.39
CA LEU A 65 1.17 -5.27 -4.07
C LEU A 65 -0.28 -5.66 -4.35
N TYR A 66 -1.16 -5.19 -3.48
CA TYR A 66 -2.60 -5.23 -3.64
C TYR A 66 -3.12 -3.85 -3.98
N HIS A 67 -4.33 -3.77 -4.49
CA HIS A 67 -5.01 -2.51 -4.77
C HIS A 67 -6.32 -2.45 -3.99
N LEU A 68 -6.44 -1.50 -3.09
CA LEU A 68 -7.69 -1.16 -2.43
C LEU A 68 -8.37 -0.07 -3.24
N VAL A 69 -9.55 -0.37 -3.76
CA VAL A 69 -10.42 0.60 -4.44
C VAL A 69 -11.55 0.95 -3.49
N ILE A 70 -11.70 2.24 -3.23
CA ILE A 70 -12.73 2.80 -2.36
C ILE A 70 -13.65 3.63 -3.24
N GLU A 71 -14.92 3.27 -3.27
CA GLU A 71 -15.97 3.89 -4.05
C GLU A 71 -16.97 4.54 -3.10
N ILE A 72 -17.25 5.82 -3.27
CA ILE A 72 -18.31 6.54 -2.55
C ILE A 72 -19.51 6.65 -3.47
N ILE A 73 -20.60 6.03 -3.08
CA ILE A 73 -21.84 5.97 -3.86
C ILE A 73 -22.93 6.71 -3.07
N LYS A 74 -23.57 7.70 -3.68
CA LYS A 74 -24.66 8.47 -3.09
C LYS A 74 -25.89 8.43 -3.97
N ASN A 75 -27.05 8.03 -3.42
CA ASN A 75 -28.30 7.83 -4.18
C ASN A 75 -28.07 6.97 -5.44
N ASP A 76 -27.33 5.86 -5.30
CA ASP A 76 -26.97 4.93 -6.38
C ASP A 76 -26.06 5.53 -7.49
N VAL A 77 -25.50 6.71 -7.26
CA VAL A 77 -24.56 7.36 -8.17
C VAL A 77 -23.16 7.31 -7.56
N LEU A 78 -22.18 6.83 -8.34
CA LEU A 78 -20.77 6.88 -7.98
C LEU A 78 -20.31 8.34 -8.00
N VAL A 79 -19.87 8.86 -6.84
CA VAL A 79 -19.44 10.25 -6.69
C VAL A 79 -17.95 10.42 -6.55
N GLU A 80 -17.27 9.41 -5.99
CA GLU A 80 -15.80 9.45 -5.82
C GLU A 80 -15.20 8.06 -5.87
N VAL A 81 -13.99 7.95 -6.40
CA VAL A 81 -13.18 6.73 -6.39
C VAL A 81 -11.76 7.06 -5.95
N CYS A 82 -11.32 6.40 -4.89
CA CYS A 82 -9.93 6.40 -4.45
C CYS A 82 -9.28 5.05 -4.70
N LYS A 83 -8.02 5.05 -5.12
CA LYS A 83 -7.22 3.83 -5.27
C LYS A 83 -5.97 3.92 -4.41
N GLN A 84 -5.80 2.97 -3.51
CA GLN A 84 -4.66 2.86 -2.62
C GLN A 84 -3.89 1.57 -2.91
N VAL A 85 -2.57 1.68 -3.05
CA VAL A 85 -1.67 0.52 -3.17
C VAL A 85 -1.30 0.03 -1.78
N VAL A 86 -1.39 -1.29 -1.55
CA VAL A 86 -1.15 -1.92 -0.25
C VAL A 86 -0.09 -3.01 -0.39
N GLY A 87 1.00 -2.90 0.37
CA GLY A 87 2.01 -3.95 0.50
C GLY A 87 1.93 -4.58 1.89
N ILE A 88 1.68 -5.88 1.95
CA ILE A 88 1.56 -6.62 3.22
C ILE A 88 2.94 -7.08 3.67
N ARG A 89 3.46 -6.51 4.75
CA ARG A 89 4.76 -6.86 5.34
C ARG A 89 4.78 -6.63 6.84
N GLU A 90 5.67 -7.33 7.50
CA GLU A 90 6.02 -7.07 8.90
C GLU A 90 7.52 -6.80 9.01
N PHE A 91 7.91 -5.67 9.60
CA PHE A 91 9.29 -5.38 9.97
C PHE A 91 9.44 -5.50 11.48
N LYS A 92 10.39 -6.30 11.92
CA LYS A 92 10.70 -6.50 13.35
C LYS A 92 12.20 -6.62 13.59
N ILE A 93 12.61 -6.28 14.81
CA ILE A 93 13.92 -6.64 15.34
C ILE A 93 13.71 -7.88 16.23
N ILE A 94 14.32 -8.99 15.85
CA ILE A 94 14.27 -10.27 16.58
C ILE A 94 15.68 -10.58 17.04
N ASP A 95 15.87 -10.69 18.36
CA ASP A 95 17.19 -10.94 18.98
C ASP A 95 18.31 -10.01 18.47
N GLY A 96 17.98 -8.71 18.30
CA GLY A 96 18.91 -7.71 17.79
C GLY A 96 19.12 -7.72 16.27
N ILE A 97 18.42 -8.58 15.54
CA ILE A 97 18.53 -8.74 14.09
C ILE A 97 17.29 -8.14 13.41
N MET A 98 17.52 -7.28 12.40
CA MET A 98 16.44 -6.74 11.58
C MET A 98 15.86 -7.84 10.68
N CYS A 99 14.54 -7.97 10.70
CA CYS A 99 13.82 -8.99 9.92
C CYS A 99 12.65 -8.36 9.16
N ILE A 100 12.44 -8.80 7.93
CA ILE A 100 11.19 -8.58 7.17
C ILE A 100 10.51 -9.93 7.00
N ASN A 101 9.22 -10.02 7.39
CA ASN A 101 8.42 -11.23 7.34
C ASN A 101 9.13 -12.42 8.03
N GLY A 102 9.76 -12.16 9.19
CA GLY A 102 10.50 -13.14 9.97
C GLY A 102 11.86 -13.54 9.38
N LYS A 103 12.25 -13.06 8.21
CA LYS A 103 13.56 -13.35 7.60
C LYS A 103 14.53 -12.19 7.84
N ARG A 104 15.77 -12.53 8.23
CA ARG A 104 16.85 -11.54 8.36
C ARG A 104 16.99 -10.71 7.12
N ILE A 105 17.11 -9.40 7.29
CA ILE A 105 17.43 -8.46 6.21
C ILE A 105 18.71 -7.70 6.54
N VAL A 106 19.50 -7.41 5.50
CA VAL A 106 20.63 -6.48 5.53
C VAL A 106 20.29 -5.36 4.56
N PHE A 107 20.26 -4.12 5.05
CA PHE A 107 20.03 -2.96 4.20
C PHE A 107 21.32 -2.60 3.45
N HIS A 108 21.24 -2.61 2.14
CA HIS A 108 22.25 -2.08 1.23
C HIS A 108 21.74 -0.71 0.75
N GLY A 109 22.14 0.35 1.46
CA GLY A 109 21.65 1.70 1.21
C GLY A 109 22.71 2.60 0.58
N VAL A 110 22.26 3.67 -0.05
CA VAL A 110 23.09 4.77 -0.57
C VAL A 110 22.47 6.10 -0.17
N ASN A 111 23.33 7.12 -0.04
CA ASN A 111 22.86 8.49 0.09
C ASN A 111 22.51 9.02 -1.30
N ARG A 112 21.31 9.58 -1.43
CA ARG A 112 20.83 10.20 -2.66
C ARG A 112 20.36 11.62 -2.38
N HIS A 113 20.83 12.56 -3.18
CA HIS A 113 20.30 13.92 -3.21
C HIS A 113 19.40 14.09 -4.44
N GLU A 114 18.34 14.84 -4.28
CA GLU A 114 17.49 15.27 -5.37
C GLU A 114 18.17 16.43 -6.12
N PHE A 115 19.02 16.05 -7.07
CA PHE A 115 19.80 16.98 -7.86
C PHE A 115 20.01 16.47 -9.29
N SER A 116 19.69 17.31 -10.27
CA SER A 116 19.96 17.06 -11.68
C SER A 116 21.04 18.02 -12.18
N PRO A 117 22.03 17.57 -12.97
CA PRO A 117 23.03 18.46 -13.57
C PRO A 117 22.41 19.46 -14.57
N LYS A 118 21.18 19.21 -15.03
CA LYS A 118 20.48 20.08 -16.01
C LYS A 118 19.55 21.08 -15.33
N THR A 119 18.85 20.68 -14.27
CA THR A 119 17.74 21.44 -13.68
C THR A 119 17.98 21.81 -12.20
N GLY A 120 19.16 21.47 -11.66
CA GLY A 120 19.49 21.74 -10.26
C GLY A 120 18.66 20.89 -9.28
N ARG A 121 17.99 21.53 -8.33
CA ARG A 121 17.19 20.86 -7.29
C ARG A 121 15.78 20.44 -7.73
N VAL A 122 15.44 20.66 -8.99
CA VAL A 122 14.17 20.22 -9.57
C VAL A 122 14.42 18.98 -10.41
N ILE A 123 13.99 17.83 -9.92
CA ILE A 123 14.08 16.57 -10.65
C ILE A 123 12.71 16.07 -11.08
N SER A 124 12.67 15.49 -12.28
CA SER A 124 11.47 14.89 -12.82
C SER A 124 11.21 13.50 -12.22
N TYR A 125 9.96 13.05 -12.34
CA TYR A 125 9.59 11.67 -12.02
C TYR A 125 10.43 10.65 -12.78
N GLU A 126 10.71 10.89 -14.07
CA GLU A 126 11.47 9.96 -14.91
C GLU A 126 12.95 9.87 -14.48
N GLU A 127 13.57 10.97 -14.07
CA GLU A 127 14.92 10.96 -13.51
C GLU A 127 14.96 10.16 -12.20
N THR A 128 14.01 10.42 -11.30
CA THR A 128 13.89 9.67 -10.04
C THR A 128 13.68 8.18 -10.28
N LYS A 129 12.79 7.81 -11.20
CA LYS A 129 12.53 6.42 -11.56
C LYS A 129 13.78 5.73 -12.12
N LYS A 130 14.53 6.41 -12.96
CA LYS A 130 15.79 5.90 -13.52
C LYS A 130 16.86 5.66 -12.43
N ASP A 131 17.00 6.59 -11.49
CA ASP A 131 17.91 6.44 -10.34
C ASP A 131 17.56 5.19 -9.52
N LEU A 132 16.27 5.02 -9.19
CA LEU A 132 15.79 3.85 -8.44
C LEU A 132 16.03 2.53 -9.21
N GLN A 133 15.84 2.54 -10.53
CA GLN A 133 16.14 1.37 -11.37
C GLN A 133 17.63 1.02 -11.34
N ILE A 134 18.54 2.03 -11.41
CA ILE A 134 19.98 1.84 -11.32
C ILE A 134 20.35 1.30 -9.93
N MET A 135 19.80 1.87 -8.86
CA MET A 135 20.00 1.38 -7.50
C MET A 135 19.60 -0.09 -7.38
N LYS A 136 18.41 -0.44 -7.85
CA LYS A 136 17.92 -1.82 -7.82
C LYS A 136 18.78 -2.78 -8.62
N ALA A 137 19.27 -2.38 -9.79
CA ALA A 137 20.19 -3.17 -10.61
C ALA A 137 21.56 -3.40 -9.95
N ASN A 138 21.92 -2.59 -8.95
CA ASN A 138 23.16 -2.70 -8.17
C ASN A 138 22.92 -3.23 -6.75
N ASN A 139 21.86 -4.00 -6.53
CA ASN A 139 21.54 -4.65 -5.25
C ASN A 139 21.33 -3.67 -4.06
N ILE A 140 20.91 -2.45 -4.33
CA ILE A 140 20.41 -1.51 -3.33
C ILE A 140 18.93 -1.89 -3.03
N ASN A 141 18.60 -2.08 -1.75
CA ASN A 141 17.29 -2.59 -1.35
C ASN A 141 16.52 -1.65 -0.39
#